data_7a2b743c99f0ef1386572c9821b9c931
#
_entry.id   7a2b743c99f0ef1386572c9821b9c931
#
_cell.length_a   1.000
_cell.length_b   1.000
_cell.length_c   1.000
_cell.angle_alpha   90.00
_cell.angle_beta   90.00
_cell.angle_gamma   90.00
#
_symmetry.space_group_name_H-M   'P 1'
#
loop_
_entity.id
_entity.type
_entity.pdbx_description
1 polymer ?
#
loop_
_entity_poly.entity_id
_entity_poly.type
_entity_poly.pdbx_seq_one_letter_code
_entity_poly.pdbx_strand_id
1 'polypeptide(L)'
;MSDRLEDVVDIALRVAEALEKVGASYFVGGSLASSIDGEPRATNDIDFVIDMAVGKVRELSELLGSDFEVDGDMLRDAILHGRSANVFYLPLVLKIDFFGHPHGPYDESEFLRRRPVVVRAGRTLMVKAPEDTILRKMLWFREGGEVSDRQWRDILGVLRAQKGCLDLAYLREWAVRLALTTLLDRASAEVGSEAD
;
A
#
# COMPACT_ATOMS: atom_id res chain seq x y z
N MET A 1 -16.61 -25.54 -13.33
CA MET A 1 -15.61 -24.61 -12.80
C MET A 1 -16.04 -23.23 -13.25
N SER A 2 -16.42 -22.36 -12.34
CA SER A 2 -16.82 -20.98 -12.67
C SER A 2 -15.58 -20.25 -13.16
N ASP A 3 -15.59 -19.83 -14.42
CA ASP A 3 -14.60 -18.96 -15.04
C ASP A 3 -14.83 -17.53 -14.49
N ARG A 4 -14.52 -17.35 -13.20
CA ARG A 4 -14.57 -16.04 -12.58
C ARG A 4 -13.35 -15.27 -13.08
N LEU A 5 -13.57 -14.16 -13.76
CA LEU A 5 -12.50 -13.24 -14.14
C LEU A 5 -11.73 -12.83 -12.88
N GLU A 6 -10.42 -12.98 -12.91
CA GLU A 6 -9.52 -12.49 -11.86
C GLU A 6 -9.66 -10.97 -11.74
N ASP A 7 -9.75 -10.49 -10.52
CA ASP A 7 -9.76 -9.05 -10.22
C ASP A 7 -8.45 -8.61 -9.53
N VAL A 8 -8.32 -7.31 -9.27
CA VAL A 8 -7.14 -6.71 -8.65
C VAL A 8 -6.76 -7.39 -7.32
N VAL A 9 -7.76 -7.82 -6.53
CA VAL A 9 -7.52 -8.50 -5.25
C VAL A 9 -6.99 -9.92 -5.48
N ASP A 10 -7.49 -10.63 -6.48
CA ASP A 10 -7.03 -11.97 -6.81
C ASP A 10 -5.55 -11.94 -7.28
N ILE A 11 -5.18 -10.92 -8.07
CA ILE A 11 -3.79 -10.72 -8.51
C ILE A 11 -2.90 -10.32 -7.31
N ALA A 12 -3.35 -9.42 -6.44
CA ALA A 12 -2.62 -9.07 -5.21
C ALA A 12 -2.34 -10.30 -4.35
N LEU A 13 -3.30 -11.21 -4.23
CA LEU A 13 -3.13 -12.47 -3.49
C LEU A 13 -2.12 -13.43 -4.16
N ARG A 14 -2.10 -13.51 -5.51
CA ARG A 14 -1.09 -14.30 -6.23
C ARG A 14 0.33 -13.78 -5.96
N VAL A 15 0.50 -12.46 -6.01
CA VAL A 15 1.79 -11.82 -5.72
C VAL A 15 2.19 -12.04 -4.26
N ALA A 16 1.26 -11.85 -3.32
CA ALA A 16 1.49 -12.08 -1.90
C ALA A 16 1.96 -13.50 -1.61
N GLU A 17 1.31 -14.52 -2.19
CA GLU A 17 1.69 -15.92 -2.05
C GLU A 17 3.12 -16.19 -2.59
N ALA A 18 3.50 -15.56 -3.71
CA ALA A 18 4.85 -15.70 -4.26
C ALA A 18 5.89 -15.03 -3.33
N LEU A 19 5.59 -13.85 -2.79
CA LEU A 19 6.45 -13.17 -1.81
C LEU A 19 6.64 -14.00 -0.54
N GLU A 20 5.57 -14.56 0.01
CA GLU A 20 5.62 -15.42 1.20
C GLU A 20 6.46 -16.69 0.96
N LYS A 21 6.34 -17.31 -0.21
CA LYS A 21 7.13 -18.50 -0.57
C LYS A 21 8.63 -18.24 -0.65
N VAL A 22 9.05 -17.04 -1.08
CA VAL A 22 10.47 -16.67 -1.08
C VAL A 22 10.97 -16.16 0.28
N GLY A 23 10.08 -16.09 1.28
CA GLY A 23 10.38 -15.60 2.62
C GLY A 23 10.49 -14.09 2.70
N ALA A 24 9.87 -13.36 1.77
CA ALA A 24 9.79 -11.91 1.82
C ALA A 24 8.75 -11.45 2.84
N SER A 25 9.04 -10.35 3.51
CA SER A 25 8.05 -9.57 4.23
C SER A 25 7.49 -8.48 3.33
N TYR A 26 6.20 -8.17 3.45
CA TYR A 26 5.56 -7.16 2.60
C TYR A 26 4.35 -6.52 3.28
N PHE A 27 3.88 -5.44 2.71
CA PHE A 27 2.50 -4.97 2.86
C PHE A 27 1.99 -4.36 1.56
N VAL A 28 0.67 -4.39 1.39
CA VAL A 28 -0.03 -3.66 0.34
C VAL A 28 -0.34 -2.24 0.82
N GLY A 29 0.00 -1.26 0.01
CA GLY A 29 -0.22 0.16 0.26
C GLY A 29 -1.14 0.81 -0.77
N GLY A 30 -0.84 2.06 -1.08
CA GLY A 30 -1.44 2.83 -2.16
C GLY A 30 -2.96 2.90 -2.16
N SER A 31 -3.52 2.81 -3.35
CA SER A 31 -4.95 2.92 -3.60
C SER A 31 -5.74 1.72 -3.09
N LEU A 32 -5.15 0.51 -3.15
CA LEU A 32 -5.83 -0.70 -2.66
C LEU A 32 -5.99 -0.67 -1.13
N ALA A 33 -4.95 -0.26 -0.40
CA ALA A 33 -5.04 -0.09 1.05
C ALA A 33 -6.10 0.96 1.44
N SER A 34 -6.13 2.12 0.74
CA SER A 34 -7.16 3.14 1.00
C SER A 34 -8.57 2.65 0.73
N SER A 35 -8.75 1.79 -0.29
CA SER A 35 -10.07 1.21 -0.60
C SER A 35 -10.49 0.14 0.41
N ILE A 36 -9.53 -0.54 1.04
CA ILE A 36 -9.79 -1.51 2.11
C ILE A 36 -10.19 -0.81 3.41
N ASP A 37 -9.50 0.29 3.74
CA ASP A 37 -9.66 0.99 5.02
C ASP A 37 -10.60 2.19 4.97
N GLY A 38 -10.98 2.64 3.78
CA GLY A 38 -11.81 3.82 3.54
C GLY A 38 -12.94 3.57 2.56
N GLU A 39 -13.12 4.51 1.63
CA GLU A 39 -14.14 4.41 0.60
C GLU A 39 -13.65 3.56 -0.58
N PRO A 40 -14.34 2.46 -0.92
CA PRO A 40 -13.96 1.61 -2.04
C PRO A 40 -13.98 2.37 -3.36
N ARG A 41 -12.92 2.25 -4.15
CA ARG A 41 -12.85 2.76 -5.51
C ARG A 41 -12.04 1.84 -6.41
N ALA A 42 -12.26 1.94 -7.72
CA ALA A 42 -11.47 1.22 -8.70
C ALA A 42 -10.01 1.70 -8.67
N THR A 43 -9.08 0.75 -8.79
CA THR A 43 -7.67 1.01 -8.99
C THR A 43 -7.14 0.14 -10.12
N ASN A 44 -6.16 0.66 -10.88
CA ASN A 44 -5.49 -0.04 -11.97
C ASN A 44 -4.03 -0.34 -11.62
N ASP A 45 -3.65 -0.14 -10.38
CA ASP A 45 -2.32 -0.38 -9.84
C ASP A 45 -2.41 -1.06 -8.47
N ILE A 46 -1.38 -1.83 -8.14
CA ILE A 46 -1.21 -2.44 -6.83
C ILE A 46 0.17 -2.06 -6.32
N ASP A 47 0.23 -1.44 -5.14
CA ASP A 47 1.48 -1.03 -4.52
C ASP A 47 1.88 -2.02 -3.43
N PHE A 48 3.04 -2.66 -3.59
CA PHE A 48 3.67 -3.50 -2.58
C PHE A 48 4.93 -2.82 -2.04
N VAL A 49 5.04 -2.66 -0.74
CA VAL A 49 6.34 -2.41 -0.09
C VAL A 49 6.89 -3.75 0.35
N ILE A 50 8.11 -4.06 -0.06
CA ILE A 50 8.73 -5.38 0.13
C ILE A 50 10.07 -5.26 0.85
N ASP A 51 10.31 -6.17 1.77
CA ASP A 51 11.59 -6.41 2.40
C ASP A 51 12.00 -7.87 2.14
N MET A 52 13.02 -8.05 1.30
CA MET A 52 13.50 -9.37 0.90
C MET A 52 14.98 -9.35 0.52
N ALA A 53 15.62 -10.49 0.65
CA ALA A 53 16.99 -10.67 0.17
C ALA A 53 17.05 -10.54 -1.35
N VAL A 54 17.95 -9.70 -1.88
CA VAL A 54 18.10 -9.43 -3.32
C VAL A 54 18.38 -10.70 -4.14
N GLY A 55 19.03 -11.71 -3.53
CA GLY A 55 19.27 -13.02 -4.16
C GLY A 55 18.00 -13.82 -4.46
N LYS A 56 16.85 -13.43 -3.89
CA LYS A 56 15.55 -14.11 -4.09
C LYS A 56 14.76 -13.59 -5.30
N VAL A 57 15.25 -12.55 -5.98
CA VAL A 57 14.53 -11.95 -7.13
C VAL A 57 14.27 -12.98 -8.25
N ARG A 58 15.24 -13.83 -8.56
CA ARG A 58 15.05 -14.88 -9.58
C ARG A 58 13.96 -15.87 -9.18
N GLU A 59 14.01 -16.36 -7.94
CA GLU A 59 13.01 -17.30 -7.40
C GLU A 59 11.61 -16.69 -7.40
N LEU A 60 11.48 -15.41 -7.01
CA LEU A 60 10.21 -14.67 -7.08
C LEU A 60 9.68 -14.59 -8.51
N SER A 61 10.54 -14.27 -9.49
CA SER A 61 10.14 -14.20 -10.90
C SER A 61 9.65 -15.55 -11.43
N GLU A 62 10.33 -16.64 -11.04
CA GLU A 62 9.92 -18.00 -11.42
C GLU A 62 8.57 -18.40 -10.78
N LEU A 63 8.30 -18.00 -9.53
CA LEU A 63 7.03 -18.25 -8.84
C LEU A 63 5.86 -17.44 -9.38
N LEU A 64 6.10 -16.21 -9.82
CA LEU A 64 5.09 -15.38 -10.48
C LEU A 64 4.67 -15.98 -11.83
N GLY A 65 5.61 -16.57 -12.56
CA GLY A 65 5.37 -17.29 -13.82
C GLY A 65 5.19 -16.35 -15.02
N SER A 66 4.82 -16.95 -16.15
CA SER A 66 4.76 -16.27 -17.46
C SER A 66 3.66 -15.22 -17.61
N ASP A 67 2.69 -15.22 -16.70
CA ASP A 67 1.65 -14.17 -16.70
C ASP A 67 2.18 -12.82 -16.22
N PHE A 68 3.36 -12.80 -15.60
CA PHE A 68 3.98 -11.59 -15.08
C PHE A 68 5.25 -11.24 -15.84
N GLU A 69 5.35 -9.99 -16.27
CA GLU A 69 6.58 -9.41 -16.82
C GLU A 69 7.37 -8.75 -15.69
N VAL A 70 8.54 -9.30 -15.38
CA VAL A 70 9.41 -8.85 -14.28
C VAL A 70 10.79 -8.50 -14.84
N ASP A 71 11.20 -7.24 -14.71
CA ASP A 71 12.59 -6.85 -14.91
C ASP A 71 13.39 -7.13 -13.62
N GLY A 72 14.15 -8.22 -13.63
CA GLY A 72 14.89 -8.66 -12.44
C GLY A 72 15.99 -7.68 -12.03
N ASP A 73 16.58 -6.92 -12.94
CA ASP A 73 17.64 -5.96 -12.62
C ASP A 73 17.05 -4.69 -12.01
N MET A 74 15.93 -4.20 -12.55
CA MET A 74 15.17 -3.10 -11.92
C MET A 74 14.68 -3.48 -10.53
N LEU A 75 14.19 -4.71 -10.35
CA LEU A 75 13.70 -5.16 -9.04
C LEU A 75 14.85 -5.30 -8.03
N ARG A 76 16.04 -5.77 -8.45
CA ARG A 76 17.23 -5.79 -7.60
C ARG A 76 17.65 -4.39 -7.16
N ASP A 77 17.68 -3.44 -8.10
CA ASP A 77 18.02 -2.04 -7.80
C ASP A 77 17.00 -1.42 -6.83
N ALA A 78 15.71 -1.68 -7.02
CA ALA A 78 14.66 -1.21 -6.14
C ALA A 78 14.85 -1.71 -4.70
N ILE A 79 15.13 -3.00 -4.52
CA ILE A 79 15.36 -3.60 -3.19
C ILE A 79 16.62 -3.02 -2.53
N LEU A 80 17.71 -2.90 -3.27
CA LEU A 80 18.99 -2.44 -2.72
C LEU A 80 18.98 -0.96 -2.31
N HIS A 81 18.19 -0.14 -2.98
CA HIS A 81 18.24 1.31 -2.82
C HIS A 81 16.93 1.95 -2.33
N GLY A 82 15.94 1.13 -1.90
CA GLY A 82 14.65 1.65 -1.45
C GLY A 82 13.90 2.40 -2.57
N ARG A 83 14.02 1.95 -3.80
CA ARG A 83 13.36 2.51 -4.98
C ARG A 83 12.14 1.70 -5.38
N SER A 84 11.52 2.03 -6.52
CA SER A 84 10.42 1.27 -7.10
C SER A 84 10.83 0.53 -8.37
N ALA A 85 10.20 -0.64 -8.59
CA ALA A 85 10.24 -1.38 -9.85
C ALA A 85 8.82 -1.74 -10.27
N ASN A 86 8.54 -1.65 -11.55
CA ASN A 86 7.24 -2.03 -12.11
C ASN A 86 7.27 -3.49 -12.54
N VAL A 87 6.22 -4.21 -12.20
CA VAL A 87 5.88 -5.54 -12.70
C VAL A 87 4.51 -5.45 -13.37
N PHE A 88 4.30 -6.15 -14.47
CA PHE A 88 3.03 -6.13 -15.17
C PHE A 88 2.39 -7.52 -15.16
N TYR A 89 1.12 -7.59 -14.76
CA TYR A 89 0.31 -8.76 -14.99
C TYR A 89 -0.31 -8.66 -16.36
N LEU A 90 0.19 -9.46 -17.30
CA LEU A 90 -0.07 -9.34 -18.72
C LEU A 90 -1.54 -9.58 -19.13
N PRO A 91 -2.27 -10.57 -18.56
CA PRO A 91 -3.64 -10.84 -18.97
C PRO A 91 -4.62 -9.67 -18.79
N LEU A 92 -4.37 -8.80 -17.80
CA LEU A 92 -5.22 -7.62 -17.53
C LEU A 92 -4.49 -6.30 -17.77
N VAL A 93 -3.24 -6.32 -18.23
CA VAL A 93 -2.38 -5.14 -18.35
C VAL A 93 -2.35 -4.34 -17.04
N LEU A 94 -2.31 -5.06 -15.92
CA LEU A 94 -2.34 -4.48 -14.58
C LEU A 94 -0.92 -4.19 -14.12
N LYS A 95 -0.67 -2.95 -13.70
CA LYS A 95 0.62 -2.53 -13.14
C LYS A 95 0.71 -2.87 -11.65
N ILE A 96 1.86 -3.40 -11.25
CA ILE A 96 2.19 -3.72 -9.87
C ILE A 96 3.49 -2.99 -9.55
N ASP A 97 3.44 -2.08 -8.59
CA ASP A 97 4.61 -1.32 -8.15
C ASP A 97 5.22 -2.00 -6.91
N PHE A 98 6.44 -2.50 -7.05
CA PHE A 98 7.24 -2.96 -5.93
C PHE A 98 8.14 -1.83 -5.44
N PHE A 99 7.98 -1.46 -4.18
CA PHE A 99 8.85 -0.52 -3.48
C PHE A 99 9.77 -1.31 -2.54
N GLY A 100 11.08 -1.20 -2.71
CA GLY A 100 12.02 -1.70 -1.71
C GLY A 100 11.85 -0.92 -0.40
N HIS A 101 11.86 -1.62 0.74
CA HIS A 101 11.71 -0.99 2.05
C HIS A 101 12.85 0.01 2.34
N PRO A 102 12.58 1.31 2.57
CA PRO A 102 13.63 2.32 2.66
C PRO A 102 14.40 2.34 3.99
N HIS A 103 13.94 1.63 5.02
CA HIS A 103 14.55 1.54 6.36
C HIS A 103 14.73 2.87 7.11
N GLY A 104 13.94 3.90 6.78
CA GLY A 104 13.87 5.13 7.56
C GLY A 104 13.05 4.95 8.85
N PRO A 105 13.19 5.83 9.86
CA PRO A 105 12.48 5.68 11.13
C PRO A 105 10.96 5.57 11.00
N TYR A 106 10.36 6.31 10.06
CA TYR A 106 8.92 6.21 9.78
C TYR A 106 8.60 4.94 8.98
N ASP A 107 9.43 4.60 8.00
CA ASP A 107 9.24 3.41 7.16
C ASP A 107 9.30 2.13 8.00
N GLU A 108 10.21 2.04 8.96
CA GLU A 108 10.27 0.94 9.93
C GLU A 108 9.00 0.86 10.80
N SER A 109 8.53 2.01 11.31
CA SER A 109 7.30 2.07 12.10
C SER A 109 6.09 1.60 11.28
N GLU A 110 5.94 2.10 10.06
CA GLU A 110 4.90 1.71 9.10
C GLU A 110 4.96 0.21 8.81
N PHE A 111 6.16 -0.33 8.57
CA PHE A 111 6.36 -1.74 8.24
C PHE A 111 6.01 -2.67 9.41
N LEU A 112 6.35 -2.29 10.63
CA LEU A 112 6.03 -3.05 11.85
C LEU A 112 4.53 -3.06 12.17
N ARG A 113 3.80 -2.02 11.80
CA ARG A 113 2.36 -1.86 12.07
C ARG A 113 1.47 -2.50 10.99
N ARG A 114 2.04 -3.06 9.92
CA ARG A 114 1.25 -3.79 8.92
C ARG A 114 0.42 -4.88 9.57
N ARG A 115 -0.77 -5.12 9.06
CA ARG A 115 -1.73 -6.04 9.65
C ARG A 115 -2.34 -6.99 8.62
N PRO A 116 -2.70 -8.23 9.02
CA PRO A 116 -3.42 -9.14 8.14
C PRO A 116 -4.87 -8.67 7.97
N VAL A 117 -5.35 -8.63 6.73
CA VAL A 117 -6.74 -8.31 6.39
C VAL A 117 -7.32 -9.42 5.54
N VAL A 118 -8.46 -9.96 5.94
CA VAL A 118 -9.19 -10.96 5.16
C VAL A 118 -9.86 -10.26 3.97
N VAL A 119 -9.36 -10.51 2.77
CA VAL A 119 -9.86 -9.88 1.52
C VAL A 119 -10.70 -10.84 0.67
N ARG A 120 -10.55 -12.15 0.91
CA ARG A 120 -11.36 -13.22 0.33
C ARG A 120 -11.60 -14.30 1.38
N ALA A 121 -12.55 -15.20 1.16
CA ALA A 121 -12.80 -16.31 2.07
C ALA A 121 -11.53 -17.13 2.30
N GLY A 122 -11.01 -17.13 3.53
CA GLY A 122 -9.82 -17.87 3.94
C GLY A 122 -8.49 -17.34 3.40
N ARG A 123 -8.45 -16.16 2.76
CA ARG A 123 -7.23 -15.55 2.21
C ARG A 123 -7.01 -14.13 2.74
N THR A 124 -5.82 -13.87 3.21
CA THR A 124 -5.42 -12.59 3.80
C THR A 124 -4.34 -11.90 2.96
N LEU A 125 -4.31 -10.58 3.02
CA LEU A 125 -3.18 -9.75 2.62
C LEU A 125 -2.61 -9.06 3.84
N MET A 126 -1.29 -8.89 3.89
CA MET A 126 -0.68 -7.92 4.80
C MET A 126 -0.91 -6.53 4.22
N VAL A 127 -1.59 -5.68 4.97
CA VAL A 127 -1.99 -4.33 4.54
C VAL A 127 -1.41 -3.31 5.49
N LYS A 128 -1.04 -2.17 4.98
CA LYS A 128 -0.64 -0.99 5.75
C LYS A 128 -1.72 -0.64 6.78
N ALA A 129 -1.33 -0.18 7.97
CA ALA A 129 -2.28 0.32 8.95
C ALA A 129 -2.99 1.59 8.44
N PRO A 130 -4.25 1.84 8.85
CA PRO A 130 -5.01 2.99 8.37
C PRO A 130 -4.36 4.33 8.72
N GLU A 131 -3.73 4.46 9.89
CA GLU A 131 -2.97 5.66 10.27
C GLU A 131 -1.81 5.92 9.30
N ASP A 132 -1.09 4.86 8.93
CA ASP A 132 0.03 4.96 8.01
C ASP A 132 -0.44 5.21 6.56
N THR A 133 -1.62 4.72 6.20
CA THR A 133 -2.28 5.08 4.93
C THR A 133 -2.57 6.59 4.87
N ILE A 134 -3.13 7.16 5.95
CA ILE A 134 -3.41 8.61 6.07
C ILE A 134 -2.09 9.41 5.97
N LEU A 135 -1.09 9.07 6.80
CA LEU A 135 0.19 9.80 6.85
C LEU A 135 0.94 9.75 5.52
N ARG A 136 1.03 8.59 4.89
CA ARG A 136 1.72 8.43 3.60
C ARG A 136 1.02 9.20 2.47
N LYS A 137 -0.31 9.19 2.45
CA LYS A 137 -1.08 9.98 1.49
C LYS A 137 -0.94 11.48 1.72
N MET A 138 -0.85 11.94 2.97
CA MET A 138 -0.57 13.34 3.28
C MET A 138 0.84 13.76 2.82
N LEU A 139 1.84 12.87 2.96
CA LEU A 139 3.19 13.11 2.42
C LEU A 139 3.13 13.32 0.90
N TRP A 140 2.52 12.41 0.17
CA TRP A 140 2.40 12.51 -1.29
C TRP A 140 1.54 13.70 -1.73
N PHE A 141 0.48 14.01 -1.01
CA PHE A 141 -0.35 15.18 -1.27
C PHE A 141 0.45 16.48 -1.15
N ARG A 142 1.24 16.62 -0.08
CA ARG A 142 2.13 17.77 0.13
C ARG A 142 3.22 17.84 -0.93
N GLU A 143 3.90 16.74 -1.23
CA GLU A 143 4.94 16.67 -2.26
C GLU A 143 4.40 17.01 -3.65
N GLY A 144 3.15 16.65 -3.93
CA GLY A 144 2.43 17.00 -5.16
C GLY A 144 1.86 18.42 -5.17
N GLY A 145 2.24 19.30 -4.23
CA GLY A 145 1.79 20.69 -4.16
C GLY A 145 0.35 20.86 -3.66
N GLU A 146 -0.20 19.88 -2.96
CA GLU A 146 -1.53 19.91 -2.34
C GLU A 146 -2.71 20.09 -3.31
N VAL A 147 -2.56 19.64 -4.56
CA VAL A 147 -3.57 19.84 -5.62
C VAL A 147 -4.33 18.56 -6.01
N SER A 148 -3.96 17.41 -5.46
CA SER A 148 -4.58 16.13 -5.83
C SER A 148 -5.87 15.85 -5.06
N ASP A 149 -7.03 16.18 -5.65
CA ASP A 149 -8.35 15.85 -5.08
C ASP A 149 -8.50 14.34 -4.77
N ARG A 150 -7.86 13.49 -5.56
CA ARG A 150 -7.88 12.04 -5.36
C ARG A 150 -7.19 11.64 -4.06
N GLN A 151 -5.98 12.17 -3.80
CA GLN A 151 -5.25 11.89 -2.56
C GLN A 151 -6.02 12.43 -1.35
N TRP A 152 -6.56 13.63 -1.47
CA TRP A 152 -7.34 14.25 -0.39
C TRP A 152 -8.59 13.45 -0.06
N ARG A 153 -9.37 13.03 -1.06
CA ARG A 153 -10.54 12.16 -0.85
C ARG A 153 -10.19 10.83 -0.20
N ASP A 154 -9.08 10.20 -0.60
CA ASP A 154 -8.63 8.95 0.01
C ASP A 154 -8.29 9.16 1.51
N ILE A 155 -7.65 10.29 1.88
CA ILE A 155 -7.36 10.65 3.27
C ILE A 155 -8.66 10.78 4.08
N LEU A 156 -9.61 11.58 3.58
CA LEU A 156 -10.90 11.78 4.24
C LEU A 156 -11.70 10.49 4.35
N GLY A 157 -11.69 9.67 3.29
CA GLY A 157 -12.38 8.37 3.27
C GLY A 157 -11.89 7.43 4.36
N VAL A 158 -10.57 7.33 4.55
CA VAL A 158 -10.00 6.51 5.64
C VAL A 158 -10.32 7.11 7.01
N LEU A 159 -10.19 8.42 7.19
CA LEU A 159 -10.54 9.08 8.47
C LEU A 159 -12.00 8.85 8.86
N ARG A 160 -12.94 8.91 7.89
CA ARG A 160 -14.38 8.66 8.13
C ARG A 160 -14.65 7.20 8.50
N ALA A 161 -14.16 6.29 7.67
CA ALA A 161 -14.44 4.86 7.83
C ALA A 161 -13.83 4.28 9.11
N GLN A 162 -12.68 4.80 9.53
CA GLN A 162 -11.95 4.36 10.73
C GLN A 162 -12.24 5.23 11.97
N LYS A 163 -13.30 6.05 11.94
CA LYS A 163 -13.67 6.91 13.08
C LYS A 163 -13.86 6.09 14.36
N GLY A 164 -13.11 6.43 15.40
CA GLY A 164 -13.13 5.72 16.70
C GLY A 164 -12.24 4.48 16.78
N CYS A 165 -11.60 4.06 15.68
CA CYS A 165 -10.69 2.90 15.64
C CYS A 165 -9.21 3.31 15.48
N LEU A 166 -8.94 4.56 15.08
CA LEU A 166 -7.58 5.07 14.85
C LEU A 166 -6.81 5.26 16.17
N ASP A 167 -5.53 4.91 16.14
CA ASP A 167 -4.57 5.33 17.16
C ASP A 167 -4.20 6.81 16.94
N LEU A 168 -4.98 7.69 17.55
CA LEU A 168 -4.82 9.13 17.40
C LEU A 168 -3.51 9.64 18.02
N ALA A 169 -2.96 8.94 19.03
CA ALA A 169 -1.69 9.32 19.63
C ALA A 169 -0.54 9.09 18.63
N TYR A 170 -0.50 7.91 18.02
CA TYR A 170 0.44 7.56 16.96
C TYR A 170 0.32 8.51 15.75
N LEU A 171 -0.91 8.75 15.30
CA LEU A 171 -1.18 9.60 14.15
C LEU A 171 -0.65 11.03 14.38
N ARG A 172 -0.90 11.61 15.56
CA ARG A 172 -0.42 12.94 15.92
C ARG A 172 1.09 13.01 16.09
N GLU A 173 1.68 12.00 16.75
CA GLU A 173 3.13 11.94 16.94
C GLU A 173 3.86 11.97 15.60
N TRP A 174 3.47 11.10 14.65
CA TRP A 174 4.08 11.06 13.35
C TRP A 174 3.72 12.29 12.48
N ALA A 175 2.53 12.83 12.61
CA ALA A 175 2.18 14.08 11.92
C ALA A 175 3.11 15.24 12.33
N VAL A 176 3.50 15.32 13.60
CA VAL A 176 4.50 16.31 14.07
C VAL A 176 5.87 16.01 13.46
N ARG A 177 6.36 14.78 13.56
CA ARG A 177 7.69 14.38 13.06
C ARG A 177 7.84 14.56 11.54
N LEU A 178 6.76 14.35 10.80
CA LEU A 178 6.70 14.47 9.34
C LEU A 178 6.27 15.86 8.85
N ALA A 179 6.06 16.82 9.77
CA ALA A 179 5.55 18.16 9.48
C ALA A 179 4.20 18.16 8.73
N LEU A 180 3.26 17.29 9.13
CA LEU A 180 1.93 17.11 8.55
C LEU A 180 0.80 17.62 9.45
N THR A 181 1.10 18.23 10.60
CA THR A 181 0.10 18.62 11.61
C THR A 181 -1.03 19.48 11.02
N THR A 182 -0.67 20.48 10.21
CA THR A 182 -1.67 21.38 9.57
C THR A 182 -2.61 20.61 8.62
N LEU A 183 -2.08 19.64 7.86
CA LEU A 183 -2.88 18.80 6.97
C LEU A 183 -3.79 17.87 7.76
N LEU A 184 -3.30 17.29 8.85
CA LEU A 184 -4.09 16.43 9.72
C LEU A 184 -5.22 17.18 10.39
N ASP A 185 -4.94 18.38 10.90
CA ASP A 185 -5.96 19.25 11.53
C ASP A 185 -7.03 19.65 10.52
N ARG A 186 -6.62 20.04 9.29
CA ARG A 186 -7.55 20.38 8.19
C ARG A 186 -8.45 19.20 7.85
N ALA A 187 -7.88 17.99 7.64
CA ALA A 187 -8.64 16.79 7.29
C ALA A 187 -9.59 16.37 8.43
N SER A 188 -9.14 16.48 9.69
CA SER A 188 -9.95 16.14 10.86
C SER A 188 -11.13 17.11 11.03
N ALA A 189 -10.94 18.41 10.79
CA ALA A 189 -11.99 19.42 10.84
C ALA A 189 -13.04 19.18 9.74
N GLU A 190 -12.60 18.85 8.51
CA GLU A 190 -13.49 18.58 7.38
C GLU A 190 -14.38 17.36 7.65
N VAL A 191 -13.81 16.25 8.17
CA VAL A 191 -14.59 15.07 8.56
C VAL A 191 -15.51 15.34 9.75
N GLY A 192 -15.11 16.20 10.68
CA GLY A 192 -15.95 16.61 11.81
C GLY A 192 -17.16 17.44 11.40
N SER A 193 -17.00 18.36 10.46
CA SER A 193 -18.07 19.27 9.99
C SER A 193 -19.14 18.58 9.10
N GLU A 194 -18.85 17.42 8.52
CA GLU A 194 -19.80 16.64 7.72
C GLU A 194 -20.72 15.74 8.58
N ALA A 195 -20.40 15.60 9.87
CA ALA A 195 -21.13 14.73 10.80
C ALA A 195 -22.20 15.46 11.60
N ASP A 196 -22.27 16.81 11.47
CA ASP A 196 -23.27 17.68 12.07
C ASP A 196 -24.34 18.07 11.03
#